data_f62b6e3707988602431c58b15786216b
#
_entry.id   f62b6e3707988602431c58b15786216b
#
_cell.length_a   1.000
_cell.length_b   1.000
_cell.length_c   1.000
_cell.angle_alpha   90.00
_cell.angle_beta   90.00
_cell.angle_gamma   90.00
#
_symmetry.space_group_name_H-M   'P 1'
#
loop_
_entity.id
_entity.type
_entity.pdbx_description
1 polymer ?
#
loop_
_entity_poly.entity_id
_entity_poly.type
_entity_poly.pdbx_seq_one_letter_code
_entity_poly.pdbx_strand_id
1 'polypeptide(L)'
;MPATPFHLGPGLLIKAVAPRQFSMAAYSLAQVVIDIESGFYLLRGEYPVHRQAHTFLLGGLIGLLCGLIVSRIGRWWARPRDAIPEVLAAEFRLPIAAMSGLFGGIFHSVLDGIMHADIRPFRPFTDANPLYELVSLRVLYLFCIITGLLGGVLLLAQERRQRRY
;
A
#
# COMPACT_ATOMS: atom_id res chain seq x y z
N MET A 1 14.27 -0.53 -10.13
CA MET A 1 13.12 -0.84 -9.25
C MET A 1 13.07 0.19 -8.14
N PRO A 2 12.00 0.93 -7.99
CA PRO A 2 11.77 1.62 -6.74
C PRO A 2 11.42 0.54 -5.73
N ALA A 3 12.16 0.50 -4.66
CA ALA A 3 11.88 -0.45 -3.62
C ALA A 3 10.52 -0.12 -2.97
N THR A 4 9.68 -1.12 -2.76
CA THR A 4 8.43 -1.09 -1.96
C THR A 4 8.40 -0.06 -0.80
N PRO A 5 9.52 0.22 -0.07
CA PRO A 5 9.54 1.22 0.99
C PRO A 5 9.06 2.62 0.60
N PHE A 6 9.29 3.06 -0.64
CA PHE A 6 8.83 4.38 -1.08
C PHE A 6 7.30 4.45 -1.20
N HIS A 7 6.66 3.35 -1.62
CA HIS A 7 5.21 3.24 -1.72
C HIS A 7 4.50 3.36 -0.35
N LEU A 8 5.22 3.10 0.75
CA LEU A 8 4.66 3.24 2.09
C LEU A 8 4.49 4.69 2.54
N GLY A 9 5.22 5.63 1.92
CA GLY A 9 5.17 7.05 2.29
C GLY A 9 3.77 7.65 2.30
N PRO A 10 3.02 7.60 1.18
CA PRO A 10 1.64 8.08 1.12
C PRO A 10 0.73 7.38 2.13
N GLY A 11 0.91 6.07 2.34
CA GLY A 11 0.16 5.30 3.35
C GLY A 11 0.40 5.82 4.77
N LEU A 12 1.64 6.15 5.12
CA LEU A 12 1.97 6.74 6.43
C LEU A 12 1.27 8.09 6.66
N LEU A 13 1.22 8.94 5.64
CA LEU A 13 0.50 10.21 5.73
C LEU A 13 -0.99 10.00 5.92
N ILE A 14 -1.61 9.11 5.14
CA ILE A 14 -3.03 8.77 5.28
C ILE A 14 -3.30 8.22 6.68
N LYS A 15 -2.46 7.32 7.19
CA LYS A 15 -2.58 6.78 8.54
C LYS A 15 -2.50 7.87 9.61
N ALA A 16 -1.62 8.83 9.46
CA ALA A 16 -1.47 9.95 10.39
C ALA A 16 -2.71 10.86 10.41
N VAL A 17 -3.33 11.10 9.25
CA VAL A 17 -4.51 11.99 9.13
C VAL A 17 -5.80 11.25 9.48
N ALA A 18 -5.90 9.97 9.17
CA ALA A 18 -7.09 9.15 9.36
C ALA A 18 -6.78 7.85 10.15
N PRO A 19 -6.29 7.96 11.41
CA PRO A 19 -5.70 6.82 12.13
C PRO A 19 -6.67 5.68 12.42
N ARG A 20 -7.99 5.95 12.46
CA ARG A 20 -9.03 4.96 12.71
C ARG A 20 -9.75 4.49 11.45
N GLN A 21 -9.56 5.15 10.31
CA GLN A 21 -10.21 4.86 9.03
C GLN A 21 -9.29 4.19 8.03
N PHE A 22 -8.01 4.03 8.35
CA PHE A 22 -7.01 3.45 7.46
C PHE A 22 -6.20 2.36 8.13
N SER A 23 -6.10 1.19 7.49
CA SER A 23 -5.25 0.07 7.91
C SER A 23 -3.90 0.14 7.21
N MET A 24 -2.89 0.59 7.94
CA MET A 24 -1.51 0.60 7.42
C MET A 24 -0.99 -0.83 7.18
N ALA A 25 -1.41 -1.79 8.02
CA ALA A 25 -1.03 -3.19 7.87
C ALA A 25 -1.55 -3.78 6.56
N ALA A 26 -2.83 -3.55 6.21
CA ALA A 26 -3.42 -4.06 4.97
C ALA A 26 -2.81 -3.36 3.73
N TYR A 27 -2.63 -2.04 3.81
CA TYR A 27 -1.98 -1.26 2.77
C TYR A 27 -0.56 -1.77 2.50
N SER A 28 0.26 -1.91 3.54
CA SER A 28 1.66 -2.35 3.40
C SER A 28 1.77 -3.78 2.89
N LEU A 29 0.91 -4.68 3.36
CA LEU A 29 0.90 -6.06 2.87
C LEU A 29 0.60 -6.12 1.37
N ALA A 30 -0.35 -5.31 0.88
CA ALA A 30 -0.66 -5.22 -0.54
C ALA A 30 0.56 -4.78 -1.37
N GLN A 31 1.30 -3.75 -0.91
CA GLN A 31 2.51 -3.28 -1.59
C GLN A 31 3.52 -4.42 -1.76
N VAL A 32 3.80 -5.16 -0.68
CA VAL A 32 4.79 -6.24 -0.69
C VAL A 32 4.34 -7.42 -1.55
N VAL A 33 3.08 -7.83 -1.45
CA VAL A 33 2.57 -9.02 -2.17
C VAL A 33 2.57 -8.79 -3.68
N ILE A 34 2.25 -7.60 -4.16
CA ILE A 34 2.28 -7.27 -5.59
C ILE A 34 3.72 -7.35 -6.12
N ASP A 35 4.70 -6.83 -5.36
CA ASP A 35 6.12 -6.85 -5.75
C ASP A 35 6.74 -8.25 -5.77
N ILE A 36 6.12 -9.25 -5.16
CA ILE A 36 6.58 -10.65 -5.28
C ILE A 36 6.60 -11.09 -6.74
N GLU A 37 5.61 -10.69 -7.55
CA GLU A 37 5.57 -11.02 -8.98
C GLU A 37 6.79 -10.45 -9.71
N SER A 38 7.03 -9.16 -9.58
CA SER A 38 8.16 -8.48 -10.26
C SER A 38 9.51 -9.00 -9.77
N GLY A 39 9.63 -9.25 -8.45
CA GLY A 39 10.82 -9.88 -7.86
C GLY A 39 11.10 -11.28 -8.42
N PHE A 40 10.06 -12.10 -8.56
CA PHE A 40 10.18 -13.45 -9.12
C PHE A 40 10.71 -13.43 -10.55
N TYR A 41 10.12 -12.61 -11.45
CA TYR A 41 10.57 -12.53 -12.84
C TYR A 41 11.94 -11.88 -12.97
N LEU A 42 12.27 -10.89 -12.12
CA LEU A 42 13.60 -10.31 -12.08
C LEU A 42 14.68 -11.34 -11.72
N LEU A 43 14.44 -12.17 -10.71
CA LEU A 43 15.38 -13.23 -10.29
C LEU A 43 15.58 -14.29 -11.38
N ARG A 44 14.60 -14.49 -12.23
CA ARG A 44 14.68 -15.40 -13.38
C ARG A 44 15.29 -14.78 -14.63
N GLY A 45 15.58 -13.47 -14.61
CA GLY A 45 16.04 -12.73 -15.78
C GLY A 45 15.00 -12.63 -16.89
N GLU A 46 13.70 -12.78 -16.57
CA GLU A 46 12.60 -12.70 -17.52
C GLU A 46 12.05 -11.27 -17.62
N TYR A 47 11.81 -10.81 -18.85
CA TYR A 47 11.18 -9.52 -19.12
C TYR A 47 9.89 -9.70 -19.96
N PRO A 48 8.81 -8.93 -19.75
CA PRO A 48 8.64 -7.87 -18.75
C PRO A 48 8.55 -8.43 -17.31
N VAL A 49 9.04 -7.65 -16.33
CA VAL A 49 9.02 -8.07 -14.93
C VAL A 49 7.68 -7.75 -14.24
N HIS A 50 7.02 -6.66 -14.66
CA HIS A 50 5.70 -6.28 -14.16
C HIS A 50 4.63 -6.87 -15.07
N ARG A 51 3.87 -7.80 -14.56
CA ARG A 51 2.86 -8.53 -15.37
C ARG A 51 1.45 -8.29 -14.82
N GLN A 52 0.77 -9.34 -14.38
CA GLN A 52 -0.65 -9.29 -14.05
C GLN A 52 -0.95 -8.62 -12.71
N ALA A 53 -0.09 -8.81 -11.70
CA ALA A 53 -0.29 -8.24 -10.36
C ALA A 53 -0.25 -6.71 -10.37
N HIS A 54 0.40 -6.09 -11.36
CA HIS A 54 0.50 -4.64 -11.53
C HIS A 54 -0.63 -4.02 -12.38
N THR A 55 -1.71 -4.78 -12.63
CA THR A 55 -2.93 -4.22 -13.22
C THR A 55 -3.86 -3.67 -12.14
N PHE A 56 -4.68 -2.67 -12.45
CA PHE A 56 -5.67 -2.16 -11.50
C PHE A 56 -6.63 -3.24 -11.02
N LEU A 57 -7.02 -4.15 -11.92
CA LEU A 57 -7.95 -5.22 -11.60
C LEU A 57 -7.32 -6.22 -10.62
N LEU A 58 -6.17 -6.81 -10.97
CA LEU A 58 -5.54 -7.83 -10.13
C LEU A 58 -4.81 -7.22 -8.93
N GLY A 59 -4.16 -6.08 -9.08
CA GLY A 59 -3.58 -5.34 -7.95
C GLY A 59 -4.63 -4.98 -6.91
N GLY A 60 -5.79 -4.47 -7.36
CA GLY A 60 -6.92 -4.20 -6.47
C GLY A 60 -7.45 -5.46 -5.79
N LEU A 61 -7.61 -6.56 -6.53
CA LEU A 61 -8.06 -7.85 -5.97
C LEU A 61 -7.06 -8.42 -4.95
N ILE A 62 -5.77 -8.41 -5.27
CA ILE A 62 -4.69 -8.81 -4.35
C ILE A 62 -4.74 -7.95 -3.10
N GLY A 63 -4.85 -6.62 -3.26
CA GLY A 63 -4.96 -5.71 -2.13
C GLY A 63 -6.19 -5.99 -1.26
N LEU A 64 -7.34 -6.23 -1.86
CA LEU A 64 -8.56 -6.63 -1.15
C LEU A 64 -8.33 -7.91 -0.33
N LEU A 65 -7.75 -8.95 -0.95
CA LEU A 65 -7.42 -10.21 -0.26
C LEU A 65 -6.44 -9.99 0.89
N CYS A 66 -5.41 -9.16 0.71
CA CYS A 66 -4.50 -8.76 1.79
C CYS A 66 -5.26 -8.12 2.95
N GLY A 67 -6.21 -7.24 2.68
CA GLY A 67 -7.07 -6.63 3.69
C GLY A 67 -7.92 -7.65 4.45
N LEU A 68 -8.51 -8.63 3.73
CA LEU A 68 -9.26 -9.72 4.35
C LEU A 68 -8.37 -10.58 5.26
N ILE A 69 -7.16 -10.92 4.81
CA ILE A 69 -6.17 -11.67 5.59
C ILE A 69 -5.79 -10.90 6.86
N VAL A 70 -5.44 -9.63 6.75
CA VAL A 70 -5.09 -8.77 7.90
C VAL A 70 -6.24 -8.70 8.90
N SER A 71 -7.47 -8.50 8.42
CA SER A 71 -8.66 -8.49 9.29
C SER A 71 -8.86 -9.84 10.00
N ARG A 72 -8.64 -10.95 9.31
CA ARG A 72 -8.84 -12.29 9.86
C ARG A 72 -7.79 -12.63 10.93
N ILE A 73 -6.50 -12.38 10.59
CA ILE A 73 -5.38 -12.63 11.51
C ILE A 73 -5.49 -11.73 12.73
N GLY A 74 -5.76 -10.44 12.53
CA GLY A 74 -5.89 -9.48 13.63
C GLY A 74 -7.01 -9.83 14.60
N ARG A 75 -8.16 -10.28 14.09
CA ARG A 75 -9.27 -10.77 14.95
C ARG A 75 -8.92 -12.02 15.74
N TRP A 76 -8.07 -12.88 15.20
CA TRP A 76 -7.60 -14.06 15.92
C TRP A 76 -6.58 -13.69 17.00
N TRP A 77 -5.67 -12.76 16.70
CA TRP A 77 -4.60 -12.30 17.60
C TRP A 77 -5.10 -11.36 18.71
N ALA A 78 -6.08 -10.53 18.41
CA ALA A 78 -6.61 -9.49 19.30
C ALA A 78 -7.68 -9.99 20.30
N ARG A 79 -7.64 -11.24 20.71
CA ARG A 79 -8.46 -11.81 21.79
C ARG A 79 -7.66 -11.83 23.10
N PRO A 80 -8.06 -11.11 24.17
CA PRO A 80 -9.27 -10.29 24.41
C PRO A 80 -9.12 -8.84 23.94
N ARG A 81 -10.19 -8.26 23.41
CA ARG A 81 -10.26 -6.93 22.79
C ARG A 81 -10.02 -5.74 23.73
N ASP A 82 -10.17 -5.95 25.03
CA ASP A 82 -10.18 -4.87 26.02
C ASP A 82 -8.78 -4.30 26.34
N ALA A 83 -7.71 -4.92 25.81
CA ALA A 83 -6.33 -4.53 26.05
C ALA A 83 -5.65 -3.77 24.90
N ILE A 84 -6.33 -3.55 23.74
CA ILE A 84 -5.70 -2.96 22.55
C ILE A 84 -6.21 -1.54 22.32
N PRO A 85 -5.31 -0.55 22.08
CA PRO A 85 -5.72 0.80 21.72
C PRO A 85 -6.66 0.80 20.50
N GLU A 86 -7.68 1.65 20.51
CA GLU A 86 -8.72 1.70 19.47
C GLU A 86 -8.13 1.90 18.06
N VAL A 87 -7.06 2.70 17.96
CA VAL A 87 -6.33 2.94 16.69
C VAL A 87 -5.74 1.64 16.13
N LEU A 88 -5.23 0.77 17.00
CA LEU A 88 -4.70 -0.54 16.61
C LEU A 88 -5.83 -1.52 16.29
N ALA A 89 -6.91 -1.51 17.09
CA ALA A 89 -8.08 -2.33 16.82
C ALA A 89 -8.73 -1.99 15.46
N ALA A 90 -8.68 -0.72 15.04
CA ALA A 90 -9.19 -0.27 13.75
C ALA A 90 -8.44 -0.89 12.56
N GLU A 91 -7.13 -1.18 12.71
CA GLU A 91 -6.33 -1.87 11.67
C GLU A 91 -7.00 -3.18 11.20
N PHE A 92 -7.68 -3.87 12.10
CA PHE A 92 -8.22 -5.21 11.88
C PHE A 92 -9.73 -5.22 11.63
N ARG A 93 -10.40 -4.06 11.65
CA ARG A 93 -11.83 -3.98 11.28
C ARG A 93 -11.98 -4.31 9.80
N LEU A 94 -12.85 -5.29 9.49
CA LEU A 94 -12.99 -5.82 8.13
C LEU A 94 -13.18 -4.74 7.05
N PRO A 95 -14.12 -3.79 7.15
CA PRO A 95 -14.30 -2.79 6.10
C PRO A 95 -13.06 -1.88 5.94
N ILE A 96 -12.40 -1.53 7.05
CA ILE A 96 -11.21 -0.67 7.04
C ILE A 96 -10.04 -1.39 6.38
N ALA A 97 -9.74 -2.61 6.83
CA ALA A 97 -8.64 -3.41 6.29
C ALA A 97 -8.87 -3.74 4.79
N ALA A 98 -10.09 -4.15 4.42
CA ALA A 98 -10.45 -4.48 3.05
C ALA A 98 -10.29 -3.27 2.11
N MET A 99 -10.83 -2.11 2.49
CA MET A 99 -10.74 -0.90 1.67
C MET A 99 -9.32 -0.34 1.61
N SER A 100 -8.57 -0.40 2.71
CA SER A 100 -7.16 0.04 2.73
C SER A 100 -6.28 -0.87 1.89
N GLY A 101 -6.51 -2.17 1.91
CA GLY A 101 -5.81 -3.12 1.06
C GLY A 101 -6.15 -2.92 -0.42
N LEU A 102 -7.45 -2.80 -0.76
CA LEU A 102 -7.91 -2.50 -2.13
C LEU A 102 -7.27 -1.20 -2.66
N PHE A 103 -7.33 -0.13 -1.86
CA PHE A 103 -6.68 1.12 -2.20
C PHE A 103 -5.17 0.94 -2.39
N GLY A 104 -4.51 0.19 -1.49
CA GLY A 104 -3.08 -0.11 -1.56
C GLY A 104 -2.71 -0.77 -2.88
N GLY A 105 -3.45 -1.79 -3.30
CA GLY A 105 -3.18 -2.50 -4.54
C GLY A 105 -3.37 -1.64 -5.80
N ILE A 106 -4.45 -0.86 -5.85
CA ILE A 106 -4.70 0.08 -6.96
C ILE A 106 -3.61 1.17 -6.97
N PHE A 107 -3.30 1.74 -5.82
CA PHE A 107 -2.33 2.82 -5.71
C PHE A 107 -0.91 2.38 -6.03
N HIS A 108 -0.54 1.14 -5.69
CA HIS A 108 0.70 0.51 -6.15
C HIS A 108 0.81 0.55 -7.68
N SER A 109 -0.22 0.03 -8.37
CA SER A 109 -0.26 0.04 -9.84
C SER A 109 -0.23 1.44 -10.45
N VAL A 110 -0.73 2.47 -9.74
CA VAL A 110 -0.61 3.88 -10.17
C VAL A 110 0.85 4.34 -10.09
N LEU A 111 1.50 4.17 -8.93
CA LEU A 111 2.87 4.63 -8.73
C LEU A 111 3.83 3.95 -9.70
N ASP A 112 3.73 2.64 -9.83
CA ASP A 112 4.58 1.86 -10.71
C ASP A 112 4.23 2.07 -12.19
N GLY A 113 2.96 2.29 -12.51
CA GLY A 113 2.54 2.67 -13.87
C GLY A 113 3.17 3.96 -14.36
N ILE A 114 3.41 4.93 -13.45
CA ILE A 114 4.13 6.18 -13.77
C ILE A 114 5.61 5.90 -14.05
N MET A 115 6.20 4.93 -13.34
CA MET A 115 7.64 4.66 -13.39
C MET A 115 8.08 3.70 -14.48
N HIS A 116 7.26 2.70 -14.81
CA HIS A 116 7.66 1.54 -15.58
C HIS A 116 6.93 1.43 -16.91
N ALA A 117 7.68 1.44 -18.01
CA ALA A 117 7.16 1.33 -19.37
C ALA A 117 6.54 -0.06 -19.67
N ASP A 118 6.92 -1.09 -18.92
CA ASP A 118 6.44 -2.46 -19.11
C ASP A 118 5.12 -2.77 -18.41
N ILE A 119 4.62 -1.86 -17.57
CA ILE A 119 3.32 -2.00 -16.89
C ILE A 119 2.16 -1.77 -17.86
N ARG A 120 1.09 -2.54 -17.68
CA ARG A 120 -0.15 -2.47 -18.45
C ARG A 120 -1.34 -2.37 -17.48
N PRO A 121 -1.57 -1.18 -16.87
CA PRO A 121 -2.46 -1.05 -15.71
C PRO A 121 -3.92 -1.36 -16.04
N PHE A 122 -4.35 -1.18 -17.29
CA PHE A 122 -5.73 -1.38 -17.73
C PHE A 122 -6.01 -2.76 -18.35
N ARG A 123 -5.07 -3.70 -18.32
CA ARG A 123 -5.38 -5.07 -18.75
C ARG A 123 -6.52 -5.67 -17.92
N PRO A 124 -7.40 -6.47 -18.53
CA PRO A 124 -7.35 -7.02 -19.89
C PRO A 124 -7.97 -6.14 -20.99
N PHE A 125 -8.42 -4.92 -20.67
CA PHE A 125 -9.19 -4.08 -21.60
C PHE A 125 -8.30 -3.41 -22.66
N THR A 126 -7.08 -3.01 -22.29
CA THR A 126 -6.10 -2.40 -23.19
C THR A 126 -4.68 -2.60 -22.66
N ASP A 127 -3.71 -2.64 -23.57
CA ASP A 127 -2.28 -2.67 -23.26
C ASP A 127 -1.67 -1.27 -23.09
N ALA A 128 -2.46 -0.22 -23.21
CA ALA A 128 -1.98 1.14 -23.05
C ALA A 128 -1.58 1.43 -21.60
N ASN A 129 -0.49 2.20 -21.44
CA ASN A 129 -0.11 2.78 -20.15
C ASN A 129 -0.06 4.31 -20.26
N PRO A 130 -1.19 5.01 -20.11
CA PRO A 130 -1.22 6.46 -20.15
C PRO A 130 -0.60 7.14 -18.93
N LEU A 131 -0.23 6.36 -17.90
CA LEU A 131 0.41 6.88 -16.69
C LEU A 131 1.92 7.03 -16.87
N TYR A 132 2.52 6.30 -17.81
CA TYR A 132 3.97 6.28 -17.97
C TYR A 132 4.52 7.69 -18.20
N GLU A 133 5.50 8.07 -17.38
CA GLU A 133 6.12 9.41 -17.38
C GLU A 133 5.14 10.59 -17.19
N LEU A 134 3.93 10.35 -16.62
CA LEU A 134 2.96 11.41 -16.31
C LEU A 134 3.57 12.50 -15.41
N VAL A 135 4.45 12.10 -14.51
CA VAL A 135 5.33 13.01 -13.77
C VAL A 135 6.75 12.45 -13.77
N SER A 136 7.76 13.33 -13.63
CA SER A 136 9.14 12.87 -13.60
C SER A 136 9.40 11.99 -12.38
N LEU A 137 10.29 11.01 -12.52
CA LEU A 137 10.70 10.11 -11.42
C LEU A 137 11.13 10.89 -10.17
N ARG A 138 11.84 12.01 -10.36
CA ARG A 138 12.26 12.87 -9.25
C ARG A 138 11.07 13.39 -8.44
N VAL A 139 10.04 13.88 -9.12
CA VAL A 139 8.82 14.40 -8.47
C VAL A 139 8.10 13.27 -7.73
N LEU A 140 7.99 12.08 -8.34
CA LEU A 140 7.35 10.93 -7.73
C LEU A 140 8.08 10.46 -6.46
N TYR A 141 9.41 10.36 -6.50
CA TYR A 141 10.21 10.04 -5.32
C TYR A 141 10.08 11.09 -4.21
N LEU A 142 10.15 12.37 -4.57
CA LEU A 142 9.97 13.46 -3.62
C LEU A 142 8.59 13.40 -2.97
N PHE A 143 7.54 13.14 -3.73
CA PHE A 143 6.19 12.93 -3.21
C PHE A 143 6.15 11.81 -2.16
N CYS A 144 6.71 10.64 -2.48
CA CYS A 144 6.74 9.49 -1.56
C CYS A 144 7.57 9.78 -0.30
N ILE A 145 8.73 10.43 -0.44
CA ILE A 145 9.60 10.78 0.70
C ILE A 145 8.93 11.83 1.59
N ILE A 146 8.43 12.90 1.00
CA ILE A 146 7.80 14.01 1.76
C ILE A 146 6.57 13.49 2.50
N THR A 147 5.71 12.71 1.84
CA THR A 147 4.53 12.14 2.50
C THR A 147 4.91 11.17 3.60
N GLY A 148 5.97 10.37 3.41
CA GLY A 148 6.49 9.47 4.43
C GLY A 148 7.05 10.21 5.65
N LEU A 149 7.87 11.25 5.44
CA LEU A 149 8.42 12.07 6.52
C LEU A 149 7.32 12.81 7.29
N LEU A 150 6.39 13.45 6.58
CA LEU A 150 5.26 14.15 7.21
C LEU A 150 4.39 13.18 8.01
N GLY A 151 4.03 12.04 7.43
CA GLY A 151 3.26 11.02 8.13
C GLY A 151 3.96 10.50 9.37
N GLY A 152 5.26 10.20 9.27
CA GLY A 152 6.08 9.77 10.41
C GLY A 152 6.15 10.79 11.53
N VAL A 153 6.41 12.07 11.21
CA VAL A 153 6.46 13.15 12.20
C VAL A 153 5.10 13.34 12.89
N LEU A 154 4.01 13.31 12.14
CA LEU A 154 2.66 13.44 12.70
C LEU A 154 2.31 12.27 13.63
N LEU A 155 2.62 11.04 13.26
CA LEU A 155 2.38 9.85 14.10
C LEU A 155 3.18 9.93 15.39
N LEU A 156 4.47 10.29 15.34
CA LEU A 156 5.31 10.47 16.52
C LEU A 156 4.81 11.59 17.44
N ALA A 157 4.33 12.70 16.87
CA ALA A 157 3.76 13.80 17.64
C ALA A 157 2.46 13.37 18.36
N GLN A 158 1.60 12.60 17.68
CA GLN A 158 0.36 12.05 18.26
C GLN A 158 0.67 11.07 19.41
N GLU A 159 1.64 10.17 19.24
CA GLU A 159 2.04 9.23 20.28
C GLU A 159 2.58 9.94 21.51
N ARG A 160 3.47 10.94 21.33
CA ARG A 160 3.99 11.73 22.44
C ARG A 160 2.90 12.48 23.20
N ARG A 161 1.89 12.98 22.48
CA ARG A 161 0.73 13.65 23.10
C ARG A 161 -0.09 12.69 23.96
N GLN A 162 -0.35 11.49 23.46
CA GLN A 162 -1.11 10.47 24.21
C GLN A 162 -0.39 9.97 25.48
N ARG A 163 0.95 9.94 25.49
CA ARG A 163 1.75 9.54 26.68
C ARG A 163 1.81 10.60 27.77
N ARG A 164 1.37 11.83 27.50
CA ARG A 164 1.40 12.94 28.48
C ARG A 164 0.10 13.08 29.28
N TYR A 165 -0.92 12.34 28.89
CA TYR A 165 -2.23 12.29 29.56
C TYR A 165 -2.51 10.87 30.07
#